data_b4326dc17a7e98f34d351e6dbc438aeb
#
_entry.id   b4326dc17a7e98f34d351e6dbc438aeb
#
_cell.length_a   1.000
_cell.length_b   1.000
_cell.length_c   1.000
_cell.angle_alpha   90.00
_cell.angle_beta   90.00
_cell.angle_gamma   90.00
#
_symmetry.space_group_name_H-M   'P 1'
#
loop_
_entity.id
_entity.type
_entity.pdbx_description
1 polymer ?
#
loop_
_entity_poly.entity_id
_entity_poly.type
_entity_poly.pdbx_seq_one_letter_code
_entity_poly.pdbx_strand_id
1 'polypeptide(L)'
;MSIVATKLRNGSGAKGTQEGRDVAIDIRQTTLFPLSKVTNTSRNTYAPPWEWVAASVWTPRMLAALETNGVRGGKWHSLIDKVYTLPNLDAAWAEVKANKGAAGVDHQTIEHYERDLEANLSKLAAQLQDGNYVPQAVKRVWIPKPGSREDRPLGIPTVRDRVAQTALRNVIEPIFEVGFAAHSYGFRPGRGGQDALRRVEQLLDAGDTFVVDADLKSYFDTIPHAALRERVATKIADGRVLALLDAFLHQEVMSTVDTTTPEAGTPQGAVISPLLSNIYLDPLDQLMAARGREMVRYADDFVILCRSQVEAEQAMSEVQDWTTKAGLRLHPEKTRVVDLTQKGGFDFLGYHFERGSKWPRKKSEQKMKDRVRAITKRTSGQSLSAIITQLKPILQGWYEYFKHSNRGTWRPLDQWVRQRLRSILRKRCHRKGRGRGADYQRWPNAYFEAQGLFSFVAAAARNGQPSKR
;
A
#
# COMPACT_ATOMS: atom_id res chain seq x y z
N MET A 1 8.73 -63.70 10.68
CA MET A 1 7.80 -64.31 9.68
C MET A 1 7.37 -63.22 8.76
N SER A 2 8.06 -63.14 7.76
CA SER A 2 7.88 -63.12 6.27
C SER A 2 6.44 -63.27 5.81
N ILE A 3 6.08 -62.47 4.79
CA ILE A 3 5.48 -62.87 3.50
C ILE A 3 4.89 -61.57 2.87
N VAL A 4 5.53 -61.03 1.92
CA VAL A 4 5.52 -61.14 0.45
C VAL A 4 4.48 -60.29 -0.27
N ALA A 5 4.99 -59.51 -1.16
CA ALA A 5 4.32 -58.64 -2.15
C ALA A 5 3.51 -59.41 -3.20
N THR A 6 2.47 -58.78 -3.73
CA THR A 6 1.99 -59.09 -5.08
C THR A 6 1.54 -57.83 -5.81
N LYS A 7 2.19 -57.60 -6.97
CA LYS A 7 1.79 -56.73 -8.05
C LYS A 7 0.56 -57.31 -8.76
N LEU A 8 -0.42 -56.46 -9.10
CA LEU A 8 -1.22 -56.69 -10.32
C LEU A 8 -1.45 -55.35 -11.05
N ARG A 9 -1.19 -55.46 -12.36
CA ARG A 9 -1.39 -54.44 -13.39
C ARG A 9 -2.78 -54.57 -14.03
N ASN A 10 -3.19 -53.49 -14.63
CA ASN A 10 -4.09 -53.26 -15.77
C ASN A 10 -5.55 -52.94 -15.52
N GLY A 11 -5.92 -51.79 -16.15
CA GLY A 11 -7.22 -51.64 -16.79
C GLY A 11 -7.72 -50.18 -16.84
N SER A 12 -7.29 -49.51 -17.89
CA SER A 12 -8.00 -48.49 -18.74
C SER A 12 -9.24 -47.76 -18.21
N GLY A 13 -9.18 -46.43 -18.27
CA GLY A 13 -10.22 -45.60 -18.88
C GLY A 13 -11.18 -44.84 -18.00
N ALA A 14 -10.95 -43.57 -17.81
CA ALA A 14 -11.95 -42.53 -18.03
C ALA A 14 -11.34 -41.14 -17.78
N LYS A 15 -11.45 -40.28 -18.74
CA LYS A 15 -11.12 -38.87 -18.73
C LYS A 15 -12.00 -38.13 -17.72
N GLY A 16 -11.40 -37.47 -16.76
CA GLY A 16 -12.02 -36.45 -15.92
C GLY A 16 -11.06 -35.28 -15.83
N THR A 17 -11.25 -34.32 -16.73
CA THR A 17 -10.58 -33.02 -16.71
C THR A 17 -11.06 -32.25 -15.49
N GLN A 18 -10.29 -32.22 -14.42
CA GLN A 18 -10.35 -31.20 -13.40
C GLN A 18 -9.33 -30.12 -13.75
N GLU A 19 -9.78 -29.09 -14.47
CA GLU A 19 -9.07 -27.82 -14.59
C GLU A 19 -9.01 -27.17 -13.21
N GLY A 20 -7.91 -27.38 -12.52
CA GLY A 20 -7.43 -26.50 -11.46
C GLY A 20 -7.07 -25.17 -12.10
N ARG A 21 -8.01 -24.25 -12.21
CA ARG A 21 -7.71 -22.84 -12.48
C ARG A 21 -6.93 -22.31 -11.28
N ASP A 22 -5.62 -22.28 -11.39
CA ASP A 22 -4.77 -21.40 -10.61
C ASP A 22 -5.29 -19.98 -10.80
N VAL A 23 -6.05 -19.49 -9.81
CA VAL A 23 -6.38 -18.08 -9.69
C VAL A 23 -5.06 -17.39 -9.43
N ALA A 24 -4.43 -16.91 -10.49
CA ALA A 24 -3.29 -16.02 -10.40
C ALA A 24 -3.75 -14.79 -9.64
N ILE A 25 -3.48 -14.76 -8.33
CA ILE A 25 -3.64 -13.57 -7.50
C ILE A 25 -2.76 -12.50 -8.12
N ASP A 26 -3.38 -11.51 -8.74
CA ASP A 26 -2.68 -10.38 -9.38
C ASP A 26 -1.93 -9.62 -8.29
N ILE A 27 -0.61 -9.81 -8.26
CA ILE A 27 0.32 -9.22 -7.27
C ILE A 27 0.32 -7.67 -7.33
N ARG A 28 -0.45 -7.05 -8.23
CA ARG A 28 -0.70 -5.60 -8.23
C ARG A 28 -1.49 -5.14 -6.99
N GLN A 29 -2.15 -6.04 -6.28
CA GLN A 29 -2.90 -5.75 -5.05
C GLN A 29 -2.05 -5.73 -3.76
N THR A 30 -0.74 -5.83 -3.82
CA THR A 30 0.13 -5.60 -2.65
C THR A 30 0.45 -4.12 -2.37
N THR A 31 -0.05 -3.21 -3.18
CA THR A 31 -0.42 -1.87 -2.77
C THR A 31 -1.91 -1.93 -2.49
N LEU A 32 -2.30 -1.90 -1.24
CA LEU A 32 -3.66 -2.05 -0.72
C LEU A 32 -4.65 -0.99 -1.26
N PHE A 33 -4.17 -0.04 -2.06
CA PHE A 33 -4.98 0.96 -2.76
C PHE A 33 -4.35 1.23 -4.14
N PRO A 34 -5.16 1.37 -5.20
CA PRO A 34 -4.65 1.86 -6.46
C PRO A 34 -4.08 3.26 -6.19
N LEU A 35 -2.84 3.48 -6.59
CA LEU A 35 -2.38 4.82 -6.89
C LEU A 35 -3.42 5.40 -7.84
N SER A 36 -4.25 6.33 -7.36
CA SER A 36 -5.10 7.14 -8.22
C SER A 36 -4.24 7.53 -9.41
N LYS A 37 -4.76 7.39 -10.62
CA LYS A 37 -4.10 7.84 -11.84
C LYS A 37 -3.83 9.33 -11.68
N VAL A 38 -2.68 9.67 -11.13
CA VAL A 38 -2.15 11.01 -11.22
C VAL A 38 -1.75 11.16 -12.68
N THR A 39 -2.64 11.72 -13.45
CA THR A 39 -2.31 12.30 -14.74
C THR A 39 -1.26 13.36 -14.46
N ASN A 40 -0.07 13.12 -14.98
CA ASN A 40 1.09 13.97 -14.91
C ASN A 40 0.78 15.27 -15.67
N THR A 41 0.18 16.24 -15.00
CA THR A 41 0.20 17.64 -15.42
C THR A 41 0.99 18.39 -14.37
N SER A 42 2.20 18.75 -14.76
CA SER A 42 3.02 19.75 -14.09
C SER A 42 2.25 21.07 -14.03
N ARG A 43 1.48 21.27 -12.97
CA ARG A 43 1.01 22.57 -12.53
C ARG A 43 1.06 22.59 -11.01
N ASN A 44 1.91 23.46 -10.49
CA ASN A 44 1.88 23.98 -9.14
C ASN A 44 0.60 24.84 -8.98
N THR A 45 -0.53 24.19 -8.97
CA THR A 45 -1.80 24.76 -8.54
C THR A 45 -2.36 23.76 -7.57
N TYR A 46 -2.46 24.18 -6.31
CA TYR A 46 -3.26 23.49 -5.31
C TYR A 46 -4.61 23.21 -5.95
N ALA A 47 -4.91 21.93 -6.23
CA ALA A 47 -6.27 21.52 -6.48
C ALA A 47 -7.12 22.01 -5.30
N PRO A 48 -8.37 22.47 -5.53
CA PRO A 48 -9.25 22.81 -4.42
C PRO A 48 -9.22 21.65 -3.41
N PRO A 49 -9.13 21.90 -2.10
CA PRO A 49 -8.84 20.87 -1.10
C PRO A 49 -9.87 19.74 -1.08
N TRP A 50 -10.96 19.85 -1.84
CA TRP A 50 -12.12 18.97 -1.78
C TRP A 50 -12.48 18.25 -3.10
N GLU A 51 -11.65 18.32 -4.16
CA GLU A 51 -11.94 17.61 -5.42
C GLU A 51 -12.09 16.10 -5.28
N TRP A 52 -11.50 15.51 -4.25
CA TRP A 52 -11.58 14.07 -3.95
C TRP A 52 -12.84 13.69 -3.18
N VAL A 53 -13.59 14.64 -2.65
CA VAL A 53 -14.80 14.41 -1.86
C VAL A 53 -15.99 14.18 -2.78
N ALA A 54 -16.79 13.14 -2.51
CA ALA A 54 -17.99 12.87 -3.26
C ALA A 54 -19.01 14.00 -3.09
N ALA A 55 -19.28 14.76 -4.15
CA ALA A 55 -20.21 15.88 -4.14
C ALA A 55 -21.66 15.46 -3.80
N SER A 56 -21.98 14.17 -3.98
CA SER A 56 -23.26 13.57 -3.56
C SER A 56 -23.39 13.41 -2.05
N VAL A 57 -22.28 13.51 -1.30
CA VAL A 57 -22.23 13.32 0.16
C VAL A 57 -22.04 14.66 0.88
N TRP A 58 -21.14 15.48 0.37
CA TRP A 58 -20.72 16.74 0.99
C TRP A 58 -21.24 17.94 0.21
N THR A 59 -22.18 18.65 0.81
CA THR A 59 -22.68 19.90 0.22
C THR A 59 -21.67 21.04 0.37
N PRO A 60 -21.71 22.09 -0.48
CA PRO A 60 -20.83 23.26 -0.32
C PRO A 60 -20.89 23.89 1.07
N ARG A 61 -22.06 23.89 1.70
CA ARG A 61 -22.26 24.38 3.07
C ARG A 61 -21.50 23.54 4.11
N MET A 62 -21.51 22.22 3.97
CA MET A 62 -20.76 21.32 4.85
C MET A 62 -19.25 21.48 4.66
N LEU A 63 -18.80 21.64 3.43
CA LEU A 63 -17.38 21.89 3.12
C LEU A 63 -16.91 23.22 3.73
N ALA A 64 -17.69 24.28 3.59
CA ALA A 64 -17.41 25.57 4.22
C ALA A 64 -17.35 25.45 5.76
N ALA A 65 -18.19 24.62 6.37
CA ALA A 65 -18.12 24.35 7.82
C ALA A 65 -16.84 23.64 8.23
N LEU A 66 -16.27 22.76 7.38
CA LEU A 66 -14.95 22.14 7.64
C LEU A 66 -13.83 23.19 7.65
N GLU A 67 -13.83 24.09 6.68
CA GLU A 67 -12.78 25.14 6.53
C GLU A 67 -12.78 26.17 7.66
N THR A 68 -13.96 26.48 8.18
CA THR A 68 -14.11 27.50 9.21
C THR A 68 -14.07 26.97 10.64
N ASN A 69 -13.84 25.68 10.87
CA ASN A 69 -14.05 25.00 12.16
C ASN A 69 -15.46 25.27 12.75
N GLY A 70 -16.42 25.59 11.88
CA GLY A 70 -17.70 26.20 12.20
C GLY A 70 -18.79 25.23 12.65
N VAL A 71 -18.45 24.04 13.14
CA VAL A 71 -19.43 23.13 13.72
C VAL A 71 -19.64 23.49 15.18
N ARG A 72 -20.88 23.81 15.54
CA ARG A 72 -21.25 24.20 16.91
C ARG A 72 -20.82 23.11 17.90
N GLY A 73 -19.98 23.48 18.88
CA GLY A 73 -19.41 22.53 19.85
C GLY A 73 -18.26 21.65 19.34
N GLY A 74 -17.74 21.90 18.13
CA GLY A 74 -16.55 21.19 17.59
C GLY A 74 -16.79 19.73 17.20
N LYS A 75 -18.02 19.21 17.33
CA LYS A 75 -18.37 17.81 17.01
C LYS A 75 -19.49 17.73 15.98
N TRP A 76 -19.38 16.78 15.08
CA TRP A 76 -20.37 16.50 14.05
C TRP A 76 -21.45 15.55 14.54
N HIS A 77 -22.71 15.95 14.34
CA HIS A 77 -23.92 15.22 14.67
C HIS A 77 -24.66 14.84 13.38
N SER A 78 -25.58 13.89 13.47
CA SER A 78 -26.50 13.51 12.36
C SER A 78 -25.74 13.21 11.06
N LEU A 79 -24.80 12.27 11.13
CA LEU A 79 -23.97 11.84 9.99
C LEU A 79 -24.46 10.52 9.38
N ILE A 80 -25.16 9.69 10.17
CA ILE A 80 -25.60 8.37 9.70
C ILE A 80 -26.56 8.46 8.52
N ASP A 81 -27.39 9.50 8.48
CA ASP A 81 -28.30 9.79 7.36
C ASP A 81 -27.53 9.94 6.04
N LYS A 82 -26.31 10.46 6.08
CA LYS A 82 -25.45 10.63 4.90
C LYS A 82 -24.75 9.32 4.51
N VAL A 83 -24.54 8.40 5.45
CA VAL A 83 -23.93 7.11 5.17
C VAL A 83 -24.86 6.25 4.32
N TYR A 84 -26.14 6.16 4.66
CA TYR A 84 -27.07 5.26 3.99
C TYR A 84 -27.78 5.87 2.77
N THR A 85 -27.52 7.13 2.40
CA THR A 85 -28.14 7.66 1.18
C THR A 85 -27.72 6.87 -0.06
N LEU A 86 -28.65 6.60 -0.96
CA LEU A 86 -28.36 5.89 -2.21
C LEU A 86 -27.24 6.57 -3.03
N PRO A 87 -27.19 7.92 -3.16
CA PRO A 87 -26.09 8.57 -3.85
C PRO A 87 -24.72 8.30 -3.24
N ASN A 88 -24.60 8.16 -1.90
CA ASN A 88 -23.34 7.79 -1.27
C ASN A 88 -23.01 6.31 -1.46
N LEU A 89 -23.99 5.44 -1.33
CA LEU A 89 -23.81 3.99 -1.55
C LEU A 89 -23.42 3.69 -3.00
N ASP A 90 -23.97 4.42 -3.96
CA ASP A 90 -23.61 4.31 -5.38
C ASP A 90 -22.17 4.80 -5.63
N ALA A 91 -21.77 5.94 -5.06
CA ALA A 91 -20.39 6.42 -5.11
C ALA A 91 -19.44 5.41 -4.46
N ALA A 92 -19.81 4.84 -3.32
CA ALA A 92 -19.04 3.80 -2.64
C ALA A 92 -18.91 2.52 -3.47
N TRP A 93 -19.98 2.10 -4.12
CA TRP A 93 -19.97 0.98 -5.05
C TRP A 93 -19.03 1.21 -6.23
N ALA A 94 -19.10 2.38 -6.86
CA ALA A 94 -18.23 2.71 -7.99
C ALA A 94 -16.73 2.56 -7.64
N GLU A 95 -16.36 2.96 -6.43
CA GLU A 95 -14.99 2.82 -5.92
C GLU A 95 -14.64 1.35 -5.63
N VAL A 96 -15.52 0.60 -4.96
CA VAL A 96 -15.33 -0.82 -4.68
C VAL A 96 -15.19 -1.62 -5.98
N LYS A 97 -16.01 -1.32 -7.00
CA LYS A 97 -15.92 -1.92 -8.32
C LYS A 97 -14.59 -1.61 -9.01
N ALA A 98 -14.14 -0.36 -8.97
CA ALA A 98 -12.88 0.04 -9.58
C ALA A 98 -11.66 -0.67 -8.96
N ASN A 99 -11.73 -1.01 -7.68
CA ASN A 99 -10.67 -1.68 -6.94
C ASN A 99 -10.57 -3.20 -7.19
N LYS A 100 -11.55 -3.83 -7.85
CA LYS A 100 -11.52 -5.24 -8.30
C LYS A 100 -11.05 -6.24 -7.23
N GLY A 101 -11.58 -6.19 -6.03
CA GLY A 101 -11.19 -7.08 -4.93
C GLY A 101 -11.76 -8.49 -5.05
N ALA A 102 -11.14 -9.47 -4.37
CA ALA A 102 -11.64 -10.84 -4.27
C ALA A 102 -12.95 -10.93 -3.44
N ALA A 103 -13.68 -12.03 -3.60
CA ALA A 103 -14.87 -12.32 -2.79
C ALA A 103 -14.54 -12.56 -1.33
N GLY A 104 -15.42 -12.17 -0.42
CA GLY A 104 -15.34 -12.42 1.01
C GLY A 104 -15.71 -13.86 1.40
N VAL A 105 -16.23 -14.03 2.63
CA VAL A 105 -16.70 -15.33 3.15
C VAL A 105 -17.97 -15.83 2.45
N ASP A 106 -18.78 -14.91 1.91
CA ASP A 106 -20.02 -15.18 1.17
C ASP A 106 -19.78 -15.64 -0.27
N HIS A 107 -18.55 -15.69 -0.71
CA HIS A 107 -18.15 -16.02 -2.08
C HIS A 107 -18.79 -15.13 -3.17
N GLN A 108 -19.43 -14.00 -2.80
CA GLN A 108 -20.01 -13.06 -3.74
C GLN A 108 -18.92 -12.21 -4.39
N THR A 109 -18.77 -12.32 -5.72
CA THR A 109 -17.82 -11.51 -6.50
C THR A 109 -18.38 -10.13 -6.80
N ILE A 110 -17.53 -9.21 -7.27
CA ILE A 110 -17.94 -7.87 -7.74
C ILE A 110 -18.99 -8.00 -8.86
N GLU A 111 -18.77 -8.89 -9.83
CA GLU A 111 -19.69 -9.11 -10.95
C GLU A 111 -21.03 -9.73 -10.50
N HIS A 112 -20.99 -10.56 -9.46
CA HIS A 112 -22.21 -11.13 -8.88
C HIS A 112 -23.03 -10.07 -8.14
N TYR A 113 -22.38 -9.25 -7.32
CA TYR A 113 -23.03 -8.13 -6.62
C TYR A 113 -23.65 -7.12 -7.59
N GLU A 114 -23.00 -6.87 -8.74
CA GLU A 114 -23.43 -5.93 -9.77
C GLU A 114 -24.73 -6.35 -10.48
N ARG A 115 -25.01 -7.64 -10.62
CA ARG A 115 -26.21 -8.13 -11.33
C ARG A 115 -27.50 -7.60 -10.70
N ASP A 116 -27.53 -7.52 -9.38
CA ASP A 116 -28.69 -7.08 -8.60
C ASP A 116 -28.38 -5.79 -7.82
N LEU A 117 -27.62 -4.88 -8.44
CA LEU A 117 -27.03 -3.73 -7.77
C LEU A 117 -28.06 -2.87 -7.04
N GLU A 118 -29.15 -2.47 -7.72
CA GLU A 118 -30.17 -1.61 -7.15
C GLU A 118 -30.83 -2.24 -5.92
N ALA A 119 -31.18 -3.53 -6.01
CA ALA A 119 -31.72 -4.27 -4.89
C ALA A 119 -30.74 -4.42 -3.73
N ASN A 120 -29.47 -4.69 -4.04
CA ASN A 120 -28.40 -4.82 -3.04
C ASN A 120 -28.15 -3.50 -2.31
N LEU A 121 -28.08 -2.38 -3.03
CA LEU A 121 -27.88 -1.06 -2.42
C LEU A 121 -29.11 -0.60 -1.63
N SER A 122 -30.32 -0.83 -2.14
CA SER A 122 -31.56 -0.50 -1.43
C SER A 122 -31.69 -1.30 -0.12
N LYS A 123 -31.36 -2.59 -0.16
CA LYS A 123 -31.35 -3.45 1.04
C LYS A 123 -30.31 -2.98 2.05
N LEU A 124 -29.10 -2.63 1.59
CA LEU A 124 -28.05 -2.10 2.45
C LEU A 124 -28.46 -0.76 3.07
N ALA A 125 -29.06 0.15 2.28
CA ALA A 125 -29.58 1.41 2.76
C ALA A 125 -30.61 1.23 3.88
N ALA A 126 -31.60 0.35 3.68
CA ALA A 126 -32.62 0.04 4.69
C ALA A 126 -31.99 -0.55 5.96
N GLN A 127 -31.05 -1.49 5.84
CA GLN A 127 -30.37 -2.07 7.01
C GLN A 127 -29.58 -1.02 7.80
N LEU A 128 -28.88 -0.12 7.14
CA LEU A 128 -28.16 0.99 7.77
C LEU A 128 -29.12 2.00 8.38
N GLN A 129 -30.23 2.32 7.72
CA GLN A 129 -31.26 3.23 8.21
C GLN A 129 -31.97 2.71 9.45
N ASP A 130 -32.32 1.42 9.48
CA ASP A 130 -33.03 0.79 10.60
C ASP A 130 -32.10 0.43 11.77
N GLY A 131 -30.78 0.51 11.58
CA GLY A 131 -29.79 0.10 12.58
C GLY A 131 -29.61 -1.43 12.68
N ASN A 132 -30.14 -2.19 11.75
CA ASN A 132 -30.09 -3.65 11.71
C ASN A 132 -28.92 -4.19 10.88
N TYR A 133 -28.04 -3.31 10.40
CA TYR A 133 -26.86 -3.73 9.67
C TYR A 133 -25.84 -4.41 10.59
N VAL A 134 -25.50 -5.65 10.24
CA VAL A 134 -24.44 -6.43 10.90
C VAL A 134 -23.41 -6.81 9.83
N PRO A 135 -22.12 -6.45 10.00
CA PRO A 135 -21.08 -6.87 9.07
C PRO A 135 -20.87 -8.39 9.17
N GLN A 136 -20.54 -9.02 8.06
CA GLN A 136 -20.20 -10.44 8.00
C GLN A 136 -18.75 -10.65 8.39
N ALA A 137 -18.35 -11.88 8.73
CA ALA A 137 -16.96 -12.20 9.07
C ALA A 137 -15.99 -11.82 7.93
N VAL A 138 -14.79 -11.40 8.30
CA VAL A 138 -13.70 -11.10 7.37
C VAL A 138 -12.98 -12.40 7.01
N LYS A 139 -12.83 -12.71 5.74
CA LYS A 139 -12.07 -13.87 5.27
C LYS A 139 -10.56 -13.63 5.43
N ARG A 140 -9.89 -14.39 6.26
CA ARG A 140 -8.43 -14.31 6.43
C ARG A 140 -7.70 -15.08 5.34
N VAL A 141 -6.76 -14.41 4.67
CA VAL A 141 -5.85 -14.99 3.68
C VAL A 141 -4.41 -14.65 4.07
N TRP A 142 -3.54 -15.64 3.99
CA TRP A 142 -2.13 -15.45 4.30
C TRP A 142 -1.35 -15.11 3.03
N ILE A 143 -0.62 -14.01 3.04
CA ILE A 143 0.20 -13.57 1.91
C ILE A 143 1.67 -13.61 2.31
N PRO A 144 2.54 -14.34 1.57
CA PRO A 144 3.96 -14.40 1.87
C PRO A 144 4.61 -13.01 1.90
N LYS A 145 5.30 -12.68 3.00
CA LYS A 145 6.11 -11.46 3.06
C LYS A 145 7.32 -11.62 2.14
N PRO A 146 7.54 -10.76 1.14
CA PRO A 146 8.69 -10.87 0.25
C PRO A 146 10.01 -10.85 1.02
N GLY A 147 10.82 -11.91 0.87
CA GLY A 147 12.13 -12.02 1.54
C GLY A 147 12.09 -12.35 3.03
N SER A 148 10.97 -12.87 3.53
CA SER A 148 10.81 -13.47 4.85
C SER A 148 10.16 -14.84 4.72
N ARG A 149 10.30 -15.70 5.75
CA ARG A 149 9.53 -16.93 5.88
C ARG A 149 8.17 -16.72 6.55
N GLU A 150 7.88 -15.49 6.95
CA GLU A 150 6.63 -15.13 7.61
C GLU A 150 5.58 -14.74 6.58
N ASP A 151 4.34 -15.09 6.85
CA ASP A 151 3.18 -14.63 6.13
C ASP A 151 2.56 -13.40 6.81
N ARG A 152 1.89 -12.57 6.01
CA ARG A 152 1.09 -11.43 6.48
C ARG A 152 -0.37 -11.82 6.41
N PRO A 153 -1.14 -11.72 7.50
CA PRO A 153 -2.59 -11.90 7.45
C PRO A 153 -3.22 -10.74 6.68
N LEU A 154 -4.06 -11.06 5.71
CA LEU A 154 -4.90 -10.10 5.00
C LEU A 154 -6.36 -10.47 5.23
N GLY A 155 -7.16 -9.51 5.65
CA GLY A 155 -8.61 -9.66 5.79
C GLY A 155 -9.33 -9.23 4.51
N ILE A 156 -10.25 -10.02 4.02
CA ILE A 156 -11.07 -9.71 2.86
C ILE A 156 -12.53 -9.62 3.32
N PRO A 157 -13.09 -8.41 3.53
CA PRO A 157 -14.50 -8.22 3.82
C PRO A 157 -15.37 -8.59 2.60
N THR A 158 -16.64 -8.87 2.82
CA THR A 158 -17.60 -9.09 1.73
C THR A 158 -17.75 -7.84 0.86
N VAL A 159 -18.27 -7.98 -0.35
CA VAL A 159 -18.51 -6.83 -1.25
C VAL A 159 -19.46 -5.83 -0.59
N ARG A 160 -20.53 -6.31 0.03
CA ARG A 160 -21.50 -5.51 0.78
C ARG A 160 -20.84 -4.69 1.89
N ASP A 161 -19.98 -5.33 2.68
CA ASP A 161 -19.30 -4.66 3.80
C ASP A 161 -18.25 -3.66 3.31
N ARG A 162 -17.58 -3.93 2.19
CA ARG A 162 -16.70 -2.94 1.54
C ARG A 162 -17.46 -1.69 1.10
N VAL A 163 -18.69 -1.86 0.54
CA VAL A 163 -19.53 -0.71 0.18
C VAL A 163 -19.94 0.07 1.42
N ALA A 164 -20.37 -0.60 2.49
CA ALA A 164 -20.74 0.06 3.75
C ALA A 164 -19.56 0.80 4.40
N GLN A 165 -18.37 0.19 4.44
CA GLN A 165 -17.15 0.82 4.95
C GLN A 165 -16.73 2.03 4.11
N THR A 166 -16.83 1.92 2.77
CA THR A 166 -16.52 3.03 1.87
C THR A 166 -17.51 4.18 2.06
N ALA A 167 -18.80 3.88 2.19
CA ALA A 167 -19.84 4.89 2.44
C ALA A 167 -19.62 5.60 3.78
N LEU A 168 -19.25 4.87 4.84
CA LEU A 168 -18.88 5.46 6.12
C LEU A 168 -17.63 6.33 5.99
N ARG A 169 -16.58 5.84 5.32
CA ARG A 169 -15.34 6.58 5.08
C ARG A 169 -15.62 7.88 4.32
N ASN A 170 -16.42 7.87 3.25
CA ASN A 170 -16.78 9.05 2.49
C ASN A 170 -17.38 10.16 3.34
N VAL A 171 -18.10 9.79 4.40
CA VAL A 171 -18.71 10.75 5.33
C VAL A 171 -17.71 11.25 6.36
N ILE A 172 -16.88 10.39 6.95
CA ILE A 172 -16.07 10.80 8.11
C ILE A 172 -14.66 11.26 7.72
N GLU A 173 -14.08 10.80 6.60
CA GLU A 173 -12.71 11.14 6.20
C GLU A 173 -12.47 12.65 6.07
N PRO A 174 -13.33 13.46 5.43
CA PRO A 174 -13.14 14.91 5.36
C PRO A 174 -13.09 15.60 6.70
N ILE A 175 -13.82 15.10 7.70
CA ILE A 175 -13.85 15.66 9.07
C ILE A 175 -12.48 15.56 9.75
N PHE A 176 -11.74 14.47 9.47
CA PHE A 176 -10.43 14.24 10.07
C PHE A 176 -9.31 14.86 9.23
N GLU A 177 -9.45 14.80 7.88
CA GLU A 177 -8.42 15.22 6.92
C GLU A 177 -7.97 16.68 7.17
N VAL A 178 -8.88 17.58 7.48
CA VAL A 178 -8.57 19.00 7.79
C VAL A 178 -7.66 19.18 8.99
N GLY A 179 -7.65 18.23 9.92
CA GLY A 179 -6.87 18.32 11.15
C GLY A 179 -5.57 17.55 11.12
N PHE A 180 -5.36 16.69 10.13
CA PHE A 180 -4.15 15.88 10.08
C PHE A 180 -2.89 16.73 9.82
N ALA A 181 -1.81 16.38 10.52
CA ALA A 181 -0.54 17.07 10.39
C ALA A 181 -0.04 17.13 8.94
N ALA A 182 0.64 18.22 8.59
CA ALA A 182 1.12 18.49 7.24
C ALA A 182 2.09 17.41 6.71
N HIS A 183 2.86 16.79 7.60
CA HIS A 183 3.90 15.82 7.24
C HIS A 183 3.50 14.35 7.43
N SER A 184 2.18 14.09 7.54
CA SER A 184 1.58 12.77 7.39
C SER A 184 1.10 12.59 5.96
N TYR A 185 1.57 11.54 5.27
CA TYR A 185 1.37 11.35 3.83
C TYR A 185 0.63 10.06 3.47
N GLY A 186 0.79 9.00 4.27
CA GLY A 186 0.22 7.69 3.96
C GLY A 186 -1.30 7.66 4.07
N PHE A 187 -1.97 7.00 3.12
CA PHE A 187 -3.43 6.81 3.12
C PHE A 187 -4.26 8.11 3.11
N ARG A 188 -3.71 9.19 2.64
CA ARG A 188 -4.39 10.48 2.58
C ARG A 188 -4.67 10.90 1.14
N PRO A 189 -5.81 11.56 0.87
CA PRO A 189 -6.15 12.05 -0.45
C PRO A 189 -5.11 13.04 -0.99
N GLY A 190 -4.77 12.93 -2.27
CA GLY A 190 -3.83 13.85 -2.94
C GLY A 190 -2.38 13.78 -2.47
N ARG A 191 -2.04 12.88 -1.54
CA ARG A 191 -0.69 12.70 -0.99
C ARG A 191 -0.15 11.32 -1.31
N GLY A 192 1.15 11.23 -1.56
CA GLY A 192 1.79 9.96 -1.90
C GLY A 192 3.18 9.79 -1.31
N GLY A 193 3.75 8.59 -1.50
CA GLY A 193 5.10 8.29 -1.05
C GLY A 193 6.17 9.19 -1.66
N GLN A 194 5.94 9.73 -2.86
CA GLN A 194 6.87 10.68 -3.49
C GLN A 194 6.90 12.03 -2.77
N ASP A 195 5.78 12.46 -2.17
CA ASP A 195 5.73 13.72 -1.42
C ASP A 195 6.46 13.57 -0.09
N ALA A 196 6.28 12.42 0.60
CA ALA A 196 7.05 12.07 1.79
C ALA A 196 8.57 12.02 1.50
N LEU A 197 8.97 11.34 0.41
CA LEU A 197 10.37 11.27 0.00
C LEU A 197 10.95 12.65 -0.32
N ARG A 198 10.18 13.50 -1.00
CA ARG A 198 10.59 14.88 -1.30
C ARG A 198 10.79 15.69 -0.02
N ARG A 199 9.92 15.52 0.99
CA ARG A 199 10.10 16.19 2.28
C ARG A 199 11.35 15.71 3.00
N VAL A 200 11.63 14.42 3.02
CA VAL A 200 12.89 13.88 3.57
C VAL A 200 14.09 14.50 2.89
N GLU A 201 14.11 14.62 1.55
CA GLU A 201 15.20 15.26 0.82
C GLU A 201 15.39 16.73 1.20
N GLN A 202 14.28 17.48 1.29
CA GLN A 202 14.34 18.89 1.70
C GLN A 202 14.99 19.06 3.08
N LEU A 203 14.68 18.19 4.03
CA LEU A 203 15.25 18.22 5.37
C LEU A 203 16.73 17.83 5.37
N LEU A 204 17.09 16.81 4.62
CA LEU A 204 18.50 16.42 4.45
C LEU A 204 19.33 17.53 3.77
N ASP A 205 18.78 18.20 2.76
CA ASP A 205 19.42 19.33 2.09
C ASP A 205 19.52 20.57 3.02
N ALA A 206 18.62 20.69 4.02
CA ALA A 206 18.65 21.73 5.05
C ALA A 206 19.68 21.46 6.17
N GLY A 207 20.32 20.28 6.15
CA GLY A 207 21.38 19.92 7.09
C GLY A 207 20.93 19.03 8.25
N ASP A 208 19.73 18.46 8.22
CA ASP A 208 19.27 17.50 9.20
C ASP A 208 19.93 16.14 8.92
N THR A 209 20.99 15.81 9.65
CA THR A 209 21.85 14.64 9.38
C THR A 209 21.66 13.49 10.37
N PHE A 210 20.92 13.69 11.44
CA PHE A 210 20.57 12.65 12.39
C PHE A 210 19.12 12.23 12.18
N VAL A 211 18.86 10.92 12.07
CA VAL A 211 17.54 10.39 11.73
C VAL A 211 17.10 9.38 12.77
N VAL A 212 15.94 9.61 13.36
CA VAL A 212 15.21 8.57 14.09
C VAL A 212 14.47 7.76 13.04
N ASP A 213 14.90 6.53 12.81
CA ASP A 213 14.25 5.52 11.94
C ASP A 213 13.40 4.63 12.86
N ALA A 214 12.07 4.73 12.78
CA ALA A 214 11.16 4.08 13.72
C ALA A 214 10.07 3.28 13.00
N ASP A 215 9.82 2.06 13.48
CA ASP A 215 8.84 1.11 12.97
C ASP A 215 7.95 0.62 14.12
N LEU A 216 6.63 0.67 13.94
CA LEU A 216 5.68 0.16 14.92
C LEU A 216 5.49 -1.35 14.74
N LYS A 217 5.60 -2.11 15.83
CA LYS A 217 5.43 -3.55 15.79
C LYS A 217 3.96 -3.93 15.67
N SER A 218 3.61 -4.61 14.57
CA SER A 218 2.24 -5.13 14.33
C SER A 218 1.15 -4.07 14.51
N TYR A 219 1.39 -2.85 14.06
CA TYR A 219 0.58 -1.67 14.38
C TYR A 219 -0.92 -1.90 14.17
N PHE A 220 -1.32 -2.36 12.97
CA PHE A 220 -2.74 -2.58 12.64
C PHE A 220 -3.41 -3.62 13.54
N ASP A 221 -2.65 -4.56 14.08
CA ASP A 221 -3.17 -5.63 14.94
C ASP A 221 -3.23 -5.25 16.44
N THR A 222 -2.66 -4.09 16.81
CA THR A 222 -2.48 -3.68 18.22
C THR A 222 -3.21 -2.41 18.61
N ILE A 223 -3.90 -1.74 17.70
CA ILE A 223 -4.64 -0.50 17.99
C ILE A 223 -5.75 -0.81 19.02
N PRO A 224 -5.74 -0.20 20.24
CA PRO A 224 -6.78 -0.44 21.23
C PRO A 224 -8.12 0.14 20.78
N HIS A 225 -9.18 -0.68 20.68
CA HIS A 225 -10.50 -0.28 20.18
C HIS A 225 -11.11 0.88 20.98
N ALA A 226 -11.07 0.81 22.31
CA ALA A 226 -11.63 1.84 23.18
C ALA A 226 -10.95 3.21 22.93
N ALA A 227 -9.60 3.23 22.90
CA ALA A 227 -8.85 4.46 22.67
C ALA A 227 -9.05 5.01 21.24
N LEU A 228 -9.16 4.14 20.24
CA LEU A 228 -9.50 4.56 18.87
C LEU A 228 -10.89 5.20 18.81
N ARG A 229 -11.89 4.54 19.44
CA ARG A 229 -13.25 5.05 19.51
C ARG A 229 -13.31 6.42 20.20
N GLU A 230 -12.60 6.61 21.31
CA GLU A 230 -12.48 7.89 21.98
C GLU A 230 -11.94 8.98 21.06
N ARG A 231 -10.88 8.67 20.29
CA ARG A 231 -10.30 9.62 19.31
C ARG A 231 -11.29 9.97 18.19
N VAL A 232 -12.04 9.01 17.68
CA VAL A 232 -13.11 9.29 16.71
C VAL A 232 -14.18 10.18 17.35
N ALA A 233 -14.56 9.91 18.60
CA ALA A 233 -15.56 10.67 19.34
C ALA A 233 -15.13 12.10 19.69
N THR A 234 -13.85 12.47 19.52
CA THR A 234 -13.40 13.87 19.65
C THR A 234 -14.04 14.79 18.61
N LYS A 235 -14.30 14.27 17.41
CA LYS A 235 -14.89 15.03 16.28
C LYS A 235 -16.30 14.56 15.91
N ILE A 236 -16.68 13.33 16.23
CA ILE A 236 -17.97 12.73 15.86
C ILE A 236 -18.79 12.45 17.12
N ALA A 237 -19.99 13.02 17.19
CA ALA A 237 -20.95 12.80 18.28
C ALA A 237 -22.15 11.93 17.86
N ASP A 238 -22.24 11.52 16.59
CA ASP A 238 -23.30 10.63 16.11
C ASP A 238 -23.11 9.21 16.66
N GLY A 239 -23.97 8.83 17.62
CA GLY A 239 -23.90 7.53 18.28
C GLY A 239 -24.09 6.35 17.34
N ARG A 240 -24.86 6.50 16.25
CA ARG A 240 -25.07 5.44 15.25
C ARG A 240 -23.82 5.25 14.36
N VAL A 241 -23.14 6.32 14.02
CA VAL A 241 -21.84 6.25 13.32
C VAL A 241 -20.79 5.57 14.21
N LEU A 242 -20.74 5.91 15.49
CA LEU A 242 -19.83 5.26 16.43
C LEU A 242 -20.17 3.77 16.63
N ALA A 243 -21.44 3.41 16.71
CA ALA A 243 -21.88 2.01 16.80
C ALA A 243 -21.54 1.22 15.53
N LEU A 244 -21.70 1.81 14.35
CA LEU A 244 -21.31 1.19 13.08
C LEU A 244 -19.81 0.99 13.01
N LEU A 245 -19.01 1.93 13.49
CA LEU A 245 -17.56 1.79 13.60
C LEU A 245 -17.19 0.65 14.55
N ASP A 246 -17.82 0.58 15.73
CA ASP A 246 -17.61 -0.50 16.71
C ASP A 246 -17.94 -1.87 16.10
N ALA A 247 -19.01 -1.97 15.30
CA ALA A 247 -19.38 -3.20 14.59
C ALA A 247 -18.28 -3.65 13.61
N PHE A 248 -17.62 -2.72 12.89
CA PHE A 248 -16.49 -3.06 12.02
C PHE A 248 -15.22 -3.43 12.77
N LEU A 249 -14.96 -2.83 13.94
CA LEU A 249 -13.80 -3.17 14.76
C LEU A 249 -13.91 -4.55 15.40
N HIS A 250 -15.13 -4.95 15.81
CA HIS A 250 -15.40 -6.26 16.42
C HIS A 250 -15.86 -7.32 15.40
N GLN A 251 -15.73 -7.01 14.10
CA GLN A 251 -16.07 -7.94 13.03
C GLN A 251 -15.25 -9.23 13.14
N GLU A 252 -15.93 -10.36 13.15
CA GLU A 252 -15.28 -11.67 13.21
C GLU A 252 -14.28 -11.87 12.06
N VAL A 253 -13.21 -12.57 12.34
CA VAL A 253 -12.19 -12.94 11.36
C VAL A 253 -12.18 -14.45 11.20
N MET A 254 -12.61 -14.93 10.05
CA MET A 254 -12.68 -16.34 9.70
C MET A 254 -11.41 -16.78 8.95
N SER A 255 -10.71 -17.75 9.49
CA SER A 255 -9.64 -18.50 8.83
C SER A 255 -10.16 -19.87 8.36
N THR A 256 -9.34 -20.64 7.68
CA THR A 256 -9.66 -22.02 7.29
C THR A 256 -9.82 -22.97 8.49
N VAL A 257 -9.36 -22.57 9.66
CA VAL A 257 -9.28 -23.45 10.86
C VAL A 257 -10.12 -22.89 12.00
N ASP A 258 -10.28 -21.56 12.10
CA ASP A 258 -10.87 -20.92 13.27
C ASP A 258 -11.57 -19.60 12.92
N THR A 259 -12.53 -19.21 13.79
CA THR A 259 -13.19 -17.89 13.76
C THR A 259 -12.90 -17.17 15.07
N THR A 260 -12.34 -15.98 14.98
CA THR A 260 -11.96 -15.18 16.16
C THR A 260 -12.53 -13.77 16.07
N THR A 261 -12.98 -13.24 17.21
CA THR A 261 -13.35 -11.83 17.34
C THR A 261 -12.14 -11.05 17.87
N PRO A 262 -11.64 -10.04 17.14
CA PRO A 262 -10.50 -9.25 17.59
C PRO A 262 -10.86 -8.38 18.81
N GLU A 263 -10.04 -8.40 19.86
CA GLU A 263 -10.14 -7.49 21.02
C GLU A 263 -9.40 -6.16 20.78
N ALA A 264 -8.50 -6.14 19.80
CA ALA A 264 -7.73 -4.98 19.41
C ALA A 264 -7.40 -5.06 17.90
N GLY A 265 -6.99 -3.95 17.35
CA GLY A 265 -6.55 -3.83 15.96
C GLY A 265 -7.67 -3.49 14.99
N THR A 266 -7.25 -3.21 13.77
CA THR A 266 -8.15 -3.02 12.63
C THR A 266 -7.78 -4.03 11.55
N PRO A 267 -8.74 -4.74 10.94
CA PRO A 267 -8.42 -5.79 9.97
C PRO A 267 -7.56 -5.25 8.82
N GLN A 268 -6.35 -5.82 8.64
CA GLN A 268 -5.51 -5.47 7.50
C GLN A 268 -6.23 -5.86 6.20
N GLY A 269 -6.64 -4.87 5.42
CA GLY A 269 -7.41 -5.05 4.18
C GLY A 269 -8.85 -4.58 4.24
N ALA A 270 -9.36 -4.18 5.41
CA ALA A 270 -10.62 -3.46 5.51
C ALA A 270 -10.48 -2.03 4.97
N VAL A 271 -11.53 -1.53 4.30
CA VAL A 271 -11.49 -0.23 3.58
C VAL A 271 -11.30 0.95 4.52
N ILE A 272 -11.85 0.87 5.73
CA ILE A 272 -11.81 1.97 6.70
C ILE A 272 -10.53 1.97 7.55
N SER A 273 -9.81 0.85 7.64
CA SER A 273 -8.63 0.68 8.51
C SER A 273 -7.52 1.72 8.28
N PRO A 274 -7.22 2.16 7.04
CA PRO A 274 -6.23 3.21 6.79
C PRO A 274 -6.58 4.56 7.41
N LEU A 275 -7.85 4.97 7.32
CA LEU A 275 -8.32 6.21 7.94
C LEU A 275 -8.22 6.11 9.46
N LEU A 276 -8.68 5.00 10.05
CA LEU A 276 -8.61 4.75 11.49
C LEU A 276 -7.18 4.74 12.01
N SER A 277 -6.27 4.16 11.23
CA SER A 277 -4.83 4.20 11.48
C SER A 277 -4.30 5.62 11.57
N ASN A 278 -4.65 6.49 10.62
CA ASN A 278 -4.25 7.89 10.66
C ASN A 278 -4.87 8.65 11.85
N ILE A 279 -6.15 8.43 12.14
CA ILE A 279 -6.82 9.03 13.31
C ILE A 279 -6.10 8.64 14.62
N TYR A 280 -5.64 7.39 14.70
CA TYR A 280 -4.96 6.91 15.90
C TYR A 280 -3.56 7.49 16.07
N LEU A 281 -2.82 7.72 14.98
CA LEU A 281 -1.46 8.28 15.02
C LEU A 281 -1.40 9.82 14.98
N ASP A 282 -2.46 10.50 14.57
CA ASP A 282 -2.46 11.97 14.49
C ASP A 282 -2.00 12.68 15.76
N PRO A 283 -2.37 12.26 17.00
CA PRO A 283 -1.84 12.89 18.20
C PRO A 283 -0.31 12.78 18.37
N LEU A 284 0.33 11.74 17.81
CA LEU A 284 1.79 11.66 17.74
C LEU A 284 2.34 12.72 16.77
N ASP A 285 1.73 12.81 15.59
CA ASP A 285 2.12 13.81 14.58
C ASP A 285 2.00 15.22 15.14
N GLN A 286 0.90 15.53 15.86
CA GLN A 286 0.68 16.84 16.50
C GLN A 286 1.67 17.10 17.64
N LEU A 287 2.01 16.09 18.44
CA LEU A 287 3.02 16.19 19.48
C LEU A 287 4.39 16.53 18.91
N MET A 288 4.80 15.83 17.84
CA MET A 288 6.07 16.08 17.17
C MET A 288 6.11 17.50 16.59
N ALA A 289 5.05 17.94 15.93
CA ALA A 289 4.92 19.29 15.42
C ALA A 289 4.99 20.36 16.53
N ALA A 290 4.27 20.16 17.64
CA ALA A 290 4.30 21.06 18.80
C ALA A 290 5.67 21.16 19.48
N ARG A 291 6.49 20.12 19.37
CA ARG A 291 7.88 20.06 19.84
C ARG A 291 8.89 20.60 18.84
N GLY A 292 8.44 21.04 17.65
CA GLY A 292 9.32 21.49 16.57
C GLY A 292 10.14 20.36 15.93
N ARG A 293 9.66 19.11 16.04
CA ARG A 293 10.33 17.95 15.46
C ARG A 293 9.90 17.76 14.00
N GLU A 294 10.87 17.57 13.11
CA GLU A 294 10.62 17.33 11.67
C GLU A 294 10.33 15.85 11.40
N MET A 295 9.10 15.44 11.69
CA MET A 295 8.61 14.08 11.46
C MET A 295 8.01 13.95 10.06
N VAL A 296 8.37 12.88 9.34
CA VAL A 296 7.77 12.50 8.05
C VAL A 296 7.20 11.10 8.18
N ARG A 297 5.87 11.00 8.15
CA ARG A 297 5.16 9.73 8.35
C ARG A 297 4.43 9.27 7.09
N TYR A 298 4.52 7.98 6.78
CA TYR A 298 3.73 7.30 5.77
C TYR A 298 3.07 6.04 6.35
N ALA A 299 1.82 6.11 6.75
CA ALA A 299 1.12 5.08 7.53
C ALA A 299 1.79 4.84 8.88
N ASP A 300 2.29 3.63 9.12
CA ASP A 300 3.01 3.21 10.32
C ASP A 300 4.55 3.37 10.21
N ASP A 301 5.06 3.68 9.03
CA ASP A 301 6.48 3.89 8.75
C ASP A 301 6.81 5.39 8.84
N PHE A 302 7.72 5.79 9.72
CA PHE A 302 8.06 7.20 9.91
C PHE A 302 9.53 7.44 10.28
N VAL A 303 9.99 8.62 9.91
CA VAL A 303 11.32 9.11 10.25
C VAL A 303 11.22 10.50 10.88
N ILE A 304 12.12 10.81 11.82
CA ILE A 304 12.28 12.16 12.38
C ILE A 304 13.69 12.61 12.06
N LEU A 305 13.80 13.75 11.38
CA LEU A 305 15.08 14.30 10.97
C LEU A 305 15.49 15.39 11.98
N CYS A 306 16.77 15.37 12.40
CA CYS A 306 17.32 16.20 13.44
C CYS A 306 18.69 16.73 13.04
N ARG A 307 19.09 17.86 13.63
CA ARG A 307 20.40 18.47 13.38
C ARG A 307 21.53 17.91 14.24
N SER A 308 21.18 17.31 15.37
CA SER A 308 22.17 16.77 16.32
C SER A 308 21.73 15.41 16.86
N GLN A 309 22.69 14.65 17.37
CA GLN A 309 22.45 13.39 18.06
C GLN A 309 21.57 13.57 19.30
N VAL A 310 21.83 14.60 20.09
CA VAL A 310 21.06 14.90 21.30
C VAL A 310 19.58 15.15 20.98
N GLU A 311 19.31 15.89 19.91
CA GLU A 311 17.96 16.15 19.44
C GLU A 311 17.26 14.86 18.99
N ALA A 312 17.98 13.98 18.27
CA ALA A 312 17.45 12.69 17.83
C ALA A 312 17.15 11.74 19.01
N GLU A 313 18.01 11.69 20.01
CA GLU A 313 17.82 10.89 21.23
C GLU A 313 16.60 11.40 22.03
N GLN A 314 16.42 12.72 22.14
CA GLN A 314 15.25 13.32 22.77
C GLN A 314 13.97 12.97 22.00
N ALA A 315 13.97 13.12 20.67
CA ALA A 315 12.82 12.76 19.82
C ALA A 315 12.50 11.27 19.94
N MET A 316 13.49 10.39 20.01
CA MET A 316 13.29 8.96 20.23
C MET A 316 12.61 8.70 21.58
N SER A 317 13.07 9.34 22.65
CA SER A 317 12.46 9.21 23.98
C SER A 317 11.02 9.69 23.99
N GLU A 318 10.72 10.84 23.36
CA GLU A 318 9.35 11.37 23.24
C GLU A 318 8.42 10.41 22.49
N VAL A 319 8.90 9.77 21.42
CA VAL A 319 8.16 8.75 20.68
C VAL A 319 7.91 7.50 21.52
N GLN A 320 8.92 7.02 22.26
CA GLN A 320 8.81 5.85 23.14
C GLN A 320 7.78 6.07 24.24
N ASP A 321 7.81 7.24 24.88
CA ASP A 321 6.87 7.61 25.94
C ASP A 321 5.45 7.67 25.40
N TRP A 322 5.27 8.31 24.24
CA TRP A 322 3.95 8.43 23.63
C TRP A 322 3.41 7.08 23.21
N THR A 323 4.21 6.25 22.50
CA THR A 323 3.78 4.93 22.01
C THR A 323 3.40 4.01 23.17
N THR A 324 4.17 4.04 24.26
CA THR A 324 3.86 3.26 25.46
C THR A 324 2.51 3.67 26.06
N LYS A 325 2.26 4.98 26.22
CA LYS A 325 0.98 5.51 26.71
C LYS A 325 -0.20 5.21 25.78
N ALA A 326 0.06 5.13 24.47
CA ALA A 326 -0.93 4.80 23.46
C ALA A 326 -1.18 3.29 23.32
N GLY A 327 -0.55 2.43 24.15
CA GLY A 327 -0.69 0.97 24.04
C GLY A 327 -0.02 0.37 22.80
N LEU A 328 0.89 1.11 22.17
CA LEU A 328 1.64 0.66 21.00
C LEU A 328 3.07 0.27 21.39
N ARG A 329 3.74 -0.44 20.50
CA ARG A 329 5.14 -0.86 20.71
C ARG A 329 6.01 -0.54 19.51
N LEU A 330 7.17 0.07 19.75
CA LEU A 330 8.21 0.20 18.73
C LEU A 330 8.87 -1.16 18.48
N HIS A 331 9.30 -1.39 17.23
CA HIS A 331 10.02 -2.60 16.88
C HIS A 331 11.48 -2.48 17.35
N PRO A 332 11.94 -3.34 18.30
CA PRO A 332 13.23 -3.13 18.99
C PRO A 332 14.45 -3.20 18.06
N GLU A 333 14.39 -4.03 17.01
CA GLU A 333 15.52 -4.21 16.10
C GLU A 333 15.54 -3.22 14.92
N LYS A 334 14.42 -2.54 14.65
CA LYS A 334 14.31 -1.63 13.50
C LYS A 334 14.29 -0.16 13.92
N THR A 335 13.97 0.10 15.19
CA THR A 335 13.95 1.47 15.71
C THR A 335 15.33 1.86 16.19
N ARG A 336 15.90 2.91 15.60
CA ARG A 336 17.28 3.34 15.88
C ARG A 336 17.52 4.81 15.50
N VAL A 337 18.54 5.40 16.09
CA VAL A 337 19.07 6.69 15.64
C VAL A 337 20.21 6.42 14.64
N VAL A 338 20.19 7.11 13.53
CA VAL A 338 21.18 6.97 12.44
C VAL A 338 21.88 8.31 12.23
N ASP A 339 23.22 8.29 12.25
CA ASP A 339 24.07 9.41 11.84
C ASP A 339 24.43 9.27 10.36
N LEU A 340 23.90 10.14 9.52
CA LEU A 340 24.13 10.11 8.07
C LEU A 340 25.51 10.64 7.64
N THR A 341 26.28 11.18 8.55
CA THR A 341 27.69 11.52 8.28
C THR A 341 28.57 10.28 8.26
N GLN A 342 28.09 9.19 8.88
CA GLN A 342 28.74 7.88 8.93
C GLN A 342 28.21 6.95 7.80
N LYS A 343 28.88 5.79 7.64
CA LYS A 343 28.38 4.72 6.75
C LYS A 343 27.19 4.03 7.38
N GLY A 344 26.21 3.65 6.56
CA GLY A 344 25.11 2.78 6.98
C GLY A 344 23.74 3.27 6.55
N GLY A 345 23.43 4.55 6.69
CA GLY A 345 22.18 5.14 6.23
C GLY A 345 20.89 4.53 6.83
N PHE A 346 19.76 4.89 6.27
CA PHE A 346 18.45 4.36 6.63
C PHE A 346 17.60 4.04 5.39
N ASP A 347 16.59 3.18 5.59
CA ASP A 347 15.65 2.79 4.54
C ASP A 347 14.30 3.46 4.79
N PHE A 348 13.75 4.18 3.81
CA PHE A 348 12.41 4.74 3.89
C PHE A 348 11.68 4.59 2.56
N LEU A 349 10.45 4.11 2.59
CA LEU A 349 9.58 3.92 1.42
C LEU A 349 10.27 3.22 0.22
N GLY A 350 11.11 2.24 0.52
CA GLY A 350 11.79 1.45 -0.50
C GLY A 350 13.09 2.04 -1.04
N TYR A 351 13.44 3.25 -0.66
CA TYR A 351 14.74 3.86 -0.89
C TYR A 351 15.70 3.59 0.28
N HIS A 352 16.98 3.63 -0.02
CA HIS A 352 18.07 3.72 0.95
C HIS A 352 18.71 5.10 0.82
N PHE A 353 18.87 5.80 1.94
CA PHE A 353 19.48 7.13 2.05
C PHE A 353 20.82 7.01 2.77
N GLU A 354 21.87 7.53 2.18
CA GLU A 354 23.20 7.56 2.78
C GLU A 354 23.99 8.74 2.22
N ARG A 355 24.58 9.57 3.07
CA ARG A 355 25.53 10.66 2.71
C ARG A 355 25.06 11.56 1.56
N GLY A 356 23.83 12.08 1.65
CA GLY A 356 23.24 12.95 0.65
C GLY A 356 22.89 12.27 -0.69
N SER A 357 22.91 10.96 -0.72
CA SER A 357 22.59 10.13 -1.87
C SER A 357 21.46 9.18 -1.56
N LYS A 358 20.67 8.82 -2.59
CA LYS A 358 19.63 7.80 -2.45
C LYS A 358 19.59 6.85 -3.64
N TRP A 359 19.23 5.60 -3.36
CA TRP A 359 19.03 4.54 -4.33
C TRP A 359 18.00 3.53 -3.84
N PRO A 360 17.45 2.67 -4.71
CA PRO A 360 16.52 1.63 -4.28
C PRO A 360 17.19 0.70 -3.27
N ARG A 361 16.56 0.46 -2.13
CA ARG A 361 17.09 -0.51 -1.16
C ARG A 361 17.22 -1.90 -1.78
N LYS A 362 18.17 -2.70 -1.31
CA LYS A 362 18.49 -4.03 -1.85
C LYS A 362 17.26 -4.92 -2.02
N LYS A 363 16.33 -4.89 -1.05
CA LYS A 363 15.07 -5.67 -1.09
C LYS A 363 14.15 -5.21 -2.24
N SER A 364 14.06 -3.90 -2.52
CA SER A 364 13.26 -3.35 -3.62
C SER A 364 13.84 -3.73 -4.98
N GLU A 365 15.16 -3.65 -5.13
CA GLU A 365 15.87 -4.09 -6.33
C GLU A 365 15.71 -5.60 -6.56
N GLN A 366 15.85 -6.41 -5.50
CA GLN A 366 15.70 -7.85 -5.59
C GLN A 366 14.28 -8.26 -6.02
N LYS A 367 13.25 -7.61 -5.48
CA LYS A 367 11.84 -7.85 -5.87
C LYS A 367 11.60 -7.57 -7.37
N MET A 368 12.16 -6.49 -7.91
CA MET A 368 12.11 -6.21 -9.35
C MET A 368 12.86 -7.29 -10.15
N LYS A 369 14.06 -7.65 -9.71
CA LYS A 369 14.85 -8.72 -10.36
C LYS A 369 14.13 -10.06 -10.36
N ASP A 370 13.38 -10.41 -9.33
CA ASP A 370 12.62 -11.65 -9.26
C ASP A 370 11.45 -11.67 -10.23
N ARG A 371 10.72 -10.54 -10.39
CA ARG A 371 9.70 -10.39 -11.42
C ARG A 371 10.29 -10.56 -12.83
N VAL A 372 11.41 -9.91 -13.09
CA VAL A 372 12.12 -10.06 -14.38
C VAL A 372 12.58 -11.52 -14.58
N ARG A 373 13.08 -12.19 -13.53
CA ARG A 373 13.49 -13.62 -13.61
C ARG A 373 12.32 -14.53 -13.98
N ALA A 374 11.14 -14.29 -13.42
CA ALA A 374 9.94 -15.07 -13.70
C ALA A 374 9.56 -15.05 -15.18
N ILE A 375 9.64 -13.87 -15.83
CA ILE A 375 9.34 -13.69 -17.26
C ILE A 375 10.49 -14.20 -18.15
N THR A 376 11.74 -13.99 -17.72
CA THR A 376 12.94 -14.33 -18.50
C THR A 376 13.50 -15.71 -18.17
N LYS A 377 12.65 -16.72 -17.95
CA LYS A 377 13.08 -18.10 -17.80
C LYS A 377 13.71 -18.58 -19.11
N ARG A 378 14.89 -19.21 -19.04
CA ARG A 378 15.61 -19.69 -20.23
C ARG A 378 14.87 -20.81 -20.97
N THR A 379 13.92 -21.44 -20.31
CA THR A 379 13.04 -22.49 -20.85
C THR A 379 11.73 -21.95 -21.43
N SER A 380 11.51 -20.60 -21.37
CA SER A 380 10.32 -20.00 -21.96
C SER A 380 10.28 -20.20 -23.46
N GLY A 381 9.17 -20.74 -23.98
CA GLY A 381 8.90 -20.87 -25.41
C GLY A 381 8.42 -19.58 -26.09
N GLN A 382 8.21 -18.50 -25.33
CA GLN A 382 7.68 -17.24 -25.85
C GLN A 382 8.67 -16.53 -26.78
N SER A 383 8.18 -15.80 -27.79
CA SER A 383 9.02 -14.98 -28.66
C SER A 383 9.80 -13.92 -27.87
N LEU A 384 10.90 -13.41 -28.41
CA LEU A 384 11.65 -12.32 -27.76
C LEU A 384 10.79 -11.05 -27.63
N SER A 385 10.01 -10.74 -28.66
CA SER A 385 9.09 -9.60 -28.67
C SER A 385 8.04 -9.72 -27.55
N ALA A 386 7.42 -10.89 -27.38
CA ALA A 386 6.45 -11.14 -26.31
C ALA A 386 7.07 -10.96 -24.91
N ILE A 387 8.29 -11.44 -24.70
CA ILE A 387 9.03 -11.26 -23.44
C ILE A 387 9.30 -9.77 -23.19
N ILE A 388 9.75 -9.01 -24.19
CA ILE A 388 10.04 -7.58 -24.08
C ILE A 388 8.75 -6.80 -23.78
N THR A 389 7.64 -7.13 -24.43
CA THR A 389 6.33 -6.51 -24.16
C THR A 389 5.89 -6.71 -22.71
N GLN A 390 6.09 -7.92 -22.14
CA GLN A 390 5.77 -8.19 -20.74
C GLN A 390 6.72 -7.49 -19.75
N LEU A 391 7.99 -7.33 -20.11
CA LEU A 391 8.98 -6.64 -19.27
C LEU A 391 8.73 -5.13 -19.20
N LYS A 392 8.28 -4.51 -20.29
CA LYS A 392 8.15 -3.06 -20.43
C LYS A 392 7.37 -2.42 -19.27
N PRO A 393 6.14 -2.83 -18.92
CA PRO A 393 5.37 -2.22 -17.85
C PRO A 393 6.04 -2.39 -16.47
N ILE A 394 6.74 -3.50 -16.24
CA ILE A 394 7.45 -3.76 -14.97
C ILE A 394 8.65 -2.82 -14.83
N LEU A 395 9.49 -2.73 -15.85
CA LEU A 395 10.68 -1.90 -15.83
C LEU A 395 10.32 -0.41 -15.78
N GLN A 396 9.34 0.00 -16.60
CA GLN A 396 8.87 1.38 -16.65
C GLN A 396 8.22 1.82 -15.33
N GLY A 397 7.28 1.04 -14.77
CA GLY A 397 6.64 1.35 -13.50
C GLY A 397 7.63 1.39 -12.34
N TRP A 398 8.62 0.48 -12.34
CA TRP A 398 9.67 0.50 -11.33
C TRP A 398 10.58 1.73 -11.47
N TYR A 399 10.94 2.13 -12.71
CA TYR A 399 11.70 3.34 -12.97
C TYR A 399 10.95 4.60 -12.53
N GLU A 400 9.68 4.72 -12.85
CA GLU A 400 8.87 5.90 -12.46
C GLU A 400 8.85 6.12 -10.94
N TYR A 401 8.82 5.04 -10.17
CA TYR A 401 8.91 5.14 -8.71
C TYR A 401 10.30 5.54 -8.22
N PHE A 402 11.37 4.96 -8.81
CA PHE A 402 12.75 5.15 -8.36
C PHE A 402 13.55 6.17 -9.18
N LYS A 403 12.92 6.93 -10.07
CA LYS A 403 13.59 7.83 -11.02
C LYS A 403 14.49 8.90 -10.38
N HIS A 404 14.26 9.24 -9.12
CA HIS A 404 15.07 10.19 -8.37
C HIS A 404 16.32 9.56 -7.69
N SER A 405 16.62 8.30 -8.00
CA SER A 405 17.84 7.63 -7.52
C SER A 405 19.08 8.15 -8.22
N ASN A 406 20.24 7.96 -7.60
CA ASN A 406 21.54 8.29 -8.18
C ASN A 406 21.71 7.65 -9.56
N ARG A 407 22.35 8.39 -10.48
CA ARG A 407 22.58 7.95 -11.87
C ARG A 407 23.30 6.61 -11.98
N GLY A 408 24.20 6.30 -11.05
CA GLY A 408 24.92 5.03 -10.99
C GLY A 408 24.04 3.79 -10.88
N THR A 409 22.80 3.95 -10.42
CA THR A 409 21.81 2.87 -10.26
C THR A 409 21.40 2.22 -11.58
N TRP A 410 21.35 2.96 -12.68
CA TRP A 410 20.63 2.56 -13.89
C TRP A 410 21.43 1.64 -14.81
N ARG A 411 22.71 1.96 -15.02
CA ARG A 411 23.58 1.19 -15.94
C ARG A 411 23.71 -0.29 -15.57
N PRO A 412 23.96 -0.64 -14.29
CA PRO A 412 24.03 -2.06 -13.90
C PRO A 412 22.73 -2.81 -14.11
N LEU A 413 21.58 -2.16 -13.91
CA LEU A 413 20.26 -2.77 -14.11
C LEU A 413 19.98 -3.04 -15.58
N ASP A 414 20.25 -2.07 -16.47
CA ASP A 414 20.15 -2.25 -17.92
C ASP A 414 21.06 -3.39 -18.40
N GLN A 415 22.30 -3.44 -17.94
CA GLN A 415 23.22 -4.50 -18.26
C GLN A 415 22.71 -5.88 -17.83
N TRP A 416 22.14 -5.95 -16.62
CA TRP A 416 21.63 -7.17 -16.05
C TRP A 416 20.40 -7.68 -16.84
N VAL A 417 19.44 -6.81 -17.21
CA VAL A 417 18.27 -7.17 -18.01
C VAL A 417 18.70 -7.70 -19.39
N ARG A 418 19.58 -6.95 -20.10
CA ARG A 418 20.09 -7.38 -21.40
C ARG A 418 20.86 -8.70 -21.32
N GLN A 419 21.61 -8.94 -20.25
CA GLN A 419 22.30 -10.21 -20.01
C GLN A 419 21.33 -11.39 -19.85
N ARG A 420 20.18 -11.18 -19.21
CA ARG A 420 19.10 -12.15 -19.11
C ARG A 420 18.57 -12.52 -20.50
N LEU A 421 18.26 -11.54 -21.33
CA LEU A 421 17.76 -11.73 -22.69
C LEU A 421 18.79 -12.42 -23.59
N ARG A 422 20.06 -12.01 -23.54
CA ARG A 422 21.15 -12.71 -24.26
C ARG A 422 21.26 -14.18 -23.86
N SER A 423 21.06 -14.50 -22.59
CA SER A 423 21.08 -15.88 -22.09
C SER A 423 19.97 -16.74 -22.68
N ILE A 424 18.79 -16.15 -22.95
CA ILE A 424 17.68 -16.82 -23.63
C ILE A 424 18.02 -17.08 -25.09
N LEU A 425 18.48 -16.04 -25.81
CA LEU A 425 18.87 -16.15 -27.24
C LEU A 425 20.00 -17.15 -27.44
N ARG A 426 20.99 -17.12 -26.53
CA ARG A 426 22.09 -18.09 -26.53
C ARG A 426 21.58 -19.52 -26.38
N LYS A 427 20.61 -19.79 -25.49
CA LYS A 427 20.01 -21.11 -25.34
C LYS A 427 19.26 -21.56 -26.58
N ARG A 428 18.53 -20.63 -27.23
CA ARG A 428 17.83 -20.90 -28.50
C ARG A 428 18.79 -21.29 -29.66
N CYS A 429 20.04 -20.82 -29.56
CA CYS A 429 21.13 -21.24 -30.46
C CYS A 429 21.90 -22.47 -29.91
N HIS A 430 21.28 -23.31 -29.05
CA HIS A 430 21.84 -24.53 -28.46
C HIS A 430 23.15 -24.30 -27.65
N ARG A 431 23.44 -23.05 -27.23
CA ARG A 431 24.64 -22.72 -26.45
C ARG A 431 24.33 -22.63 -24.95
N LYS A 432 25.22 -23.16 -24.11
CA LYS A 432 25.07 -23.13 -22.63
C LYS A 432 25.64 -21.84 -22.02
N GLY A 433 25.15 -21.47 -20.81
CA GLY A 433 25.68 -20.39 -19.99
C GLY A 433 25.13 -18.99 -20.28
N ARG A 434 25.76 -17.98 -19.67
CA ARG A 434 25.42 -16.56 -19.86
C ARG A 434 26.00 -16.07 -21.19
N GLY A 435 25.43 -14.97 -21.74
CA GLY A 435 25.98 -14.29 -22.91
C GLY A 435 27.41 -13.82 -22.66
N ARG A 436 28.34 -14.05 -23.61
CA ARG A 436 29.76 -13.69 -23.51
C ARG A 436 30.39 -13.51 -24.86
N GLY A 437 31.50 -12.76 -24.96
CA GLY A 437 32.29 -12.60 -26.18
C GLY A 437 31.44 -12.20 -27.38
N ALA A 438 31.44 -12.99 -28.42
CA ALA A 438 30.72 -12.78 -29.70
C ALA A 438 29.18 -12.60 -29.53
N ASP A 439 28.57 -13.01 -28.41
CA ASP A 439 27.14 -12.79 -28.20
C ASP A 439 26.81 -11.28 -28.03
N TYR A 440 27.76 -10.47 -27.57
CA TYR A 440 27.59 -9.02 -27.46
C TYR A 440 27.65 -8.34 -28.84
N GLN A 441 28.42 -8.89 -29.78
CA GLN A 441 28.45 -8.43 -31.17
C GLN A 441 27.23 -8.88 -31.93
N ARG A 442 26.79 -10.16 -31.74
CA ARG A 442 25.60 -10.71 -32.36
C ARG A 442 24.31 -10.07 -31.91
N TRP A 443 24.19 -9.72 -30.63
CA TRP A 443 23.05 -9.06 -30.03
C TRP A 443 23.51 -7.82 -29.26
N PRO A 444 23.87 -6.73 -29.94
CA PRO A 444 24.30 -5.49 -29.31
C PRO A 444 23.14 -4.84 -28.51
N ASN A 445 23.41 -3.81 -27.72
CA ASN A 445 22.38 -3.13 -26.94
C ASN A 445 21.28 -2.55 -27.84
N ALA A 446 21.68 -1.95 -28.97
CA ALA A 446 20.76 -1.40 -29.97
C ALA A 446 19.76 -2.44 -30.52
N TYR A 447 20.15 -3.70 -30.62
CA TYR A 447 19.26 -4.78 -31.03
C TYR A 447 18.02 -4.91 -30.11
N PHE A 448 18.21 -4.82 -28.79
CA PHE A 448 17.10 -4.90 -27.82
C PHE A 448 16.29 -3.61 -27.79
N GLU A 449 16.93 -2.48 -27.99
CA GLU A 449 16.28 -1.17 -28.08
C GLU A 449 15.36 -1.09 -29.32
N ALA A 450 15.82 -1.61 -30.47
CA ALA A 450 15.02 -1.74 -31.69
C ALA A 450 13.81 -2.69 -31.51
N GLN A 451 13.88 -3.66 -30.59
CA GLN A 451 12.76 -4.52 -30.20
C GLN A 451 11.83 -3.89 -29.14
N GLY A 452 12.07 -2.63 -28.75
CA GLY A 452 11.25 -1.87 -27.80
C GLY A 452 11.56 -2.16 -26.33
N LEU A 453 12.73 -2.73 -26.00
CA LEU A 453 13.14 -2.92 -24.62
C LEU A 453 13.31 -1.57 -23.92
N PHE A 454 12.65 -1.39 -22.77
CA PHE A 454 12.84 -0.20 -21.94
C PHE A 454 14.29 -0.11 -21.43
N SER A 455 14.88 1.07 -21.49
CA SER A 455 16.22 1.37 -20.96
C SER A 455 16.10 2.39 -19.83
N PHE A 456 16.56 2.04 -18.66
CA PHE A 456 16.64 2.92 -17.49
C PHE A 456 17.55 4.12 -17.76
N VAL A 457 18.72 3.90 -18.39
CA VAL A 457 19.69 4.95 -18.71
C VAL A 457 19.08 5.96 -19.70
N ALA A 458 18.39 5.48 -20.75
CA ALA A 458 17.75 6.35 -21.72
C ALA A 458 16.58 7.15 -21.09
N ALA A 459 15.83 6.55 -20.18
CA ALA A 459 14.76 7.23 -19.46
C ALA A 459 15.32 8.31 -18.51
N ALA A 460 16.41 8.00 -17.78
CA ALA A 460 17.07 8.97 -16.89
C ALA A 460 17.67 10.16 -17.64
N ALA A 461 18.22 9.93 -18.83
CA ALA A 461 18.74 11.00 -19.68
C ALA A 461 17.64 11.97 -20.16
N ARG A 462 16.45 11.43 -20.49
CA ARG A 462 15.30 12.25 -20.90
C ARG A 462 14.73 13.12 -19.78
N ASN A 463 14.78 12.64 -18.54
CA ASN A 463 14.25 13.35 -17.38
C ASN A 463 15.19 14.43 -16.83
N GLY A 464 16.28 14.74 -17.52
CA GLY A 464 17.12 15.89 -17.22
C GLY A 464 17.67 15.94 -15.79
N GLN A 465 18.00 14.78 -15.17
CA GLN A 465 18.54 14.77 -13.81
C GLN A 465 19.84 15.61 -13.77
N PRO A 466 19.90 16.74 -13.02
CA PRO A 466 21.11 17.53 -12.90
C PRO A 466 22.21 16.67 -12.29
N SER A 467 23.40 16.79 -12.85
CA SER A 467 24.59 16.20 -12.27
C SER A 467 24.94 17.00 -11.03
N LYS A 468 24.65 16.48 -9.84
CA LYS A 468 25.48 16.88 -8.68
C LYS A 468 26.87 16.27 -8.92
N ARG A 469 27.86 17.14 -9.13
CA ARG A 469 29.28 16.81 -9.17
C ARG A 469 29.75 16.38 -7.79
#